data_5e13668bb83eea22bf9f949ac4f64d9a
#
_entry.id   5e13668bb83eea22bf9f949ac4f64d9a
#
_cell.length_a   1.000
_cell.length_b   1.000
_cell.length_c   1.000
_cell.angle_alpha   90.00
_cell.angle_beta   90.00
_cell.angle_gamma   90.00
#
_symmetry.space_group_name_H-M   'P 1'
#
loop_
_entity.id
_entity.type
_entity.pdbx_description
1 polymer ?
#
loop_
_entity_poly.entity_id
_entity_poly.type
_entity_poly.pdbx_seq_one_letter_code
_entity_poly.pdbx_strand_id
1 'polypeptide(L)'
;MKQYKQIIENYFKKHSLVESIRYPGLKSHPHYEVGLKQHKGPGGMITFEVEGGIEAGKILMNSVHLCQLAVSLGGVETLIQHPASMTHFSMGKEARLAGGITDGLVRLSVGIEKVDDLIADLEQALEKVKEAHLVEETV
;
A
#
# COMPACT_ATOMS: atom_id res chain seq x y z
N MET A 1 8.63 -7.20 13.61
CA MET A 1 8.94 -8.14 12.50
C MET A 1 7.81 -9.11 12.15
N LYS A 2 7.13 -9.74 13.12
CA LYS A 2 5.97 -10.62 12.84
C LYS A 2 4.80 -9.90 12.18
N GLN A 3 4.53 -8.66 12.56
CA GLN A 3 3.38 -7.84 12.14
C GLN A 3 3.37 -7.57 10.63
N TYR A 4 4.48 -7.11 10.06
CA TYR A 4 4.59 -6.84 8.61
C TYR A 4 4.40 -8.10 7.76
N LYS A 5 4.97 -9.22 8.25
CA LYS A 5 4.81 -10.51 7.60
C LYS A 5 3.34 -10.96 7.59
N GLN A 6 2.61 -10.75 8.69
CA GLN A 6 1.19 -11.09 8.78
C GLN A 6 0.34 -10.26 7.82
N ILE A 7 0.55 -8.93 7.74
CA ILE A 7 -0.15 -8.07 6.78
C ILE A 7 0.10 -8.54 5.35
N ILE A 8 1.34 -8.84 4.99
CA ILE A 8 1.70 -9.23 3.63
C ILE A 8 1.20 -10.62 3.29
N GLU A 9 1.55 -11.64 4.10
CA GLU A 9 1.30 -13.04 3.75
C GLU A 9 -0.14 -13.48 4.01
N ASN A 10 -0.77 -12.96 5.06
CA ASN A 10 -2.11 -13.38 5.43
C ASN A 10 -3.20 -12.54 4.77
N TYR A 11 -2.87 -11.31 4.38
CA TYR A 11 -3.84 -10.38 3.84
C TYR A 11 -3.55 -9.98 2.39
N PHE A 12 -2.56 -9.14 2.13
CA PHE A 12 -2.34 -8.57 0.80
C PHE A 12 -2.14 -9.60 -0.32
N LYS A 13 -1.41 -10.69 -0.06
CA LYS A 13 -1.20 -11.74 -1.08
C LYS A 13 -2.48 -12.48 -1.50
N LYS A 14 -3.53 -12.37 -0.71
CA LYS A 14 -4.80 -13.09 -0.92
C LYS A 14 -5.92 -12.17 -1.38
N HIS A 15 -5.72 -10.86 -1.29
CA HIS A 15 -6.76 -9.88 -1.61
C HIS A 15 -6.86 -9.66 -3.12
N SER A 16 -8.06 -9.82 -3.69
CA SER A 16 -8.28 -9.76 -5.15
C SER A 16 -7.94 -8.41 -5.79
N LEU A 17 -8.09 -7.30 -5.05
CA LEU A 17 -7.79 -5.95 -5.52
C LEU A 17 -6.31 -5.55 -5.35
N VAL A 18 -5.46 -6.42 -4.80
CA VAL A 18 -4.02 -6.18 -4.66
C VAL A 18 -3.27 -6.93 -5.75
N GLU A 19 -2.82 -6.21 -6.78
CA GLU A 19 -2.16 -6.80 -7.95
C GLU A 19 -0.71 -7.20 -7.66
N SER A 20 0.01 -6.40 -6.89
CA SER A 20 1.41 -6.66 -6.57
C SER A 20 1.81 -6.07 -5.21
N ILE A 21 2.88 -6.62 -4.63
CA ILE A 21 3.43 -6.17 -3.36
C ILE A 21 4.95 -6.07 -3.50
N ARG A 22 5.51 -4.95 -3.03
CA ARG A 22 6.96 -4.76 -2.90
C ARG A 22 7.30 -4.54 -1.44
N TYR A 23 8.08 -5.47 -0.90
CA TYR A 23 8.57 -5.42 0.48
C TYR A 23 9.97 -6.02 0.55
N PRO A 24 10.97 -5.33 1.14
CA PRO A 24 12.35 -5.81 1.18
C PRO A 24 12.55 -7.17 1.86
N GLY A 25 11.62 -7.59 2.69
CA GLY A 25 11.62 -8.91 3.34
C GLY A 25 11.08 -10.07 2.50
N LEU A 26 10.61 -9.81 1.28
CA LEU A 26 10.16 -10.84 0.34
C LEU A 26 11.30 -11.25 -0.59
N LYS A 27 11.46 -12.56 -0.83
CA LYS A 27 12.45 -13.09 -1.77
C LYS A 27 12.28 -12.58 -3.21
N SER A 28 11.05 -12.16 -3.56
CA SER A 28 10.73 -11.55 -4.86
C SER A 28 11.22 -10.11 -4.99
N HIS A 29 11.68 -9.48 -3.92
CA HIS A 29 12.18 -8.10 -3.99
C HIS A 29 13.55 -8.06 -4.69
N PRO A 30 13.77 -7.16 -5.68
CA PRO A 30 15.01 -7.15 -6.48
C PRO A 30 16.28 -6.98 -5.65
N HIS A 31 16.18 -6.33 -4.49
CA HIS A 31 17.31 -6.10 -3.58
C HIS A 31 17.27 -6.94 -2.30
N TYR A 32 16.55 -8.07 -2.31
CA TYR A 32 16.44 -8.95 -1.13
C TYR A 32 17.81 -9.37 -0.57
N GLU A 33 18.71 -9.87 -1.44
CA GLU A 33 20.04 -10.32 -1.04
C GLU A 33 20.93 -9.19 -0.51
N VAL A 34 20.80 -7.99 -1.08
CA VAL A 34 21.50 -6.80 -0.57
C VAL A 34 20.97 -6.41 0.81
N GLY A 35 19.67 -6.46 0.98
CA GLY A 35 19.01 -6.20 2.26
C GLY A 35 19.47 -7.14 3.37
N LEU A 36 19.62 -8.44 3.07
CA LEU A 36 20.12 -9.41 4.04
C LEU A 36 21.56 -9.12 4.51
N LYS A 37 22.38 -8.53 3.65
CA LYS A 37 23.78 -8.20 3.97
C LYS A 37 23.93 -6.89 4.74
N GLN A 38 23.06 -5.92 4.47
CA GLN A 38 23.23 -4.55 4.97
C GLN A 38 22.30 -4.19 6.12
N HIS A 39 21.16 -4.86 6.26
CA HIS A 39 20.13 -4.52 7.22
C HIS A 39 19.95 -5.62 8.26
N LYS A 40 19.69 -5.23 9.52
CA LYS A 40 19.29 -6.16 10.59
C LYS A 40 17.85 -6.68 10.42
N GLY A 41 17.06 -6.04 9.56
CA GLY A 41 15.70 -6.42 9.25
C GLY A 41 15.13 -5.58 8.12
N PRO A 42 14.03 -6.04 7.49
CA PRO A 42 13.48 -5.43 6.27
C PRO A 42 12.70 -4.13 6.49
N GLY A 43 12.54 -3.67 7.73
CA GLY A 43 11.81 -2.45 8.05
C GLY A 43 10.29 -2.59 7.98
N GLY A 44 9.58 -1.46 8.10
CA GLY A 44 8.11 -1.36 8.15
C GLY A 44 7.48 -0.73 6.92
N MET A 45 8.24 -0.51 5.85
CA MET A 45 7.72 0.07 4.60
C MET A 45 7.22 -1.01 3.67
N ILE A 46 5.94 -0.94 3.31
CA ILE A 46 5.29 -1.83 2.35
C ILE A 46 4.74 -0.97 1.22
N THR A 47 4.91 -1.38 -0.03
CA THR A 47 4.17 -0.83 -1.16
C THR A 47 3.36 -1.91 -1.84
N PHE A 48 2.18 -1.55 -2.31
CA PHE A 48 1.33 -2.45 -3.08
C PHE A 48 0.59 -1.68 -4.17
N GLU A 49 0.16 -2.41 -5.20
CA GLU A 49 -0.67 -1.88 -6.28
C GLU A 49 -2.13 -2.23 -6.01
N VAL A 50 -3.00 -1.22 -6.01
CA VAL A 50 -4.45 -1.44 -5.97
C VAL A 50 -5.01 -1.42 -7.39
N GLU A 51 -5.84 -2.41 -7.71
CA GLU A 51 -6.58 -2.46 -8.97
C GLU A 51 -7.57 -1.29 -9.08
N GLY A 52 -7.67 -0.69 -10.29
CA GLY A 52 -8.55 0.46 -10.54
C GLY A 52 -7.82 1.81 -10.56
N GLY A 53 -6.49 1.83 -10.44
CA GLY A 53 -5.65 3.01 -10.68
C GLY A 53 -5.89 4.18 -9.75
N ILE A 54 -5.93 5.41 -10.29
CA ILE A 54 -5.99 6.64 -9.49
C ILE A 54 -7.27 6.72 -8.65
N GLU A 55 -8.43 6.37 -9.22
CA GLU A 55 -9.70 6.49 -8.50
C GLU A 55 -9.78 5.47 -7.36
N ALA A 56 -9.34 4.22 -7.59
CA ALA A 56 -9.23 3.23 -6.53
C ALA A 56 -8.30 3.69 -5.40
N GLY A 57 -7.15 4.26 -5.74
CA GLY A 57 -6.23 4.84 -4.78
C GLY A 57 -6.85 5.96 -3.94
N LYS A 58 -7.59 6.87 -4.56
CA LYS A 58 -8.31 7.94 -3.84
C LYS A 58 -9.40 7.40 -2.91
N ILE A 59 -10.20 6.44 -3.39
CA ILE A 59 -11.24 5.81 -2.57
C ILE A 59 -10.62 5.13 -1.36
N LEU A 60 -9.55 4.37 -1.56
CA LEU A 60 -8.82 3.71 -0.48
C LEU A 60 -8.31 4.72 0.56
N MET A 61 -7.65 5.82 0.11
CA MET A 61 -7.15 6.87 0.99
C MET A 61 -8.25 7.55 1.82
N ASN A 62 -9.42 7.77 1.22
CA ASN A 62 -10.55 8.42 1.88
C ASN A 62 -11.35 7.47 2.79
N SER A 63 -11.08 6.16 2.74
CA SER A 63 -11.86 5.14 3.44
C SER A 63 -11.16 4.54 4.66
N VAL A 64 -9.86 4.77 4.84
CA VAL A 64 -9.15 4.31 6.05
C VAL A 64 -9.55 5.12 7.26
N HIS A 65 -9.58 4.49 8.43
CA HIS A 65 -9.98 5.09 9.71
C HIS A 65 -8.85 5.07 10.76
N LEU A 66 -8.09 3.98 10.81
CA LEU A 66 -6.97 3.80 11.73
C LEU A 66 -5.65 4.24 11.08
N CYS A 67 -5.40 3.81 9.85
CA CYS A 67 -4.27 4.28 9.07
C CYS A 67 -4.43 5.78 8.80
N GLN A 68 -3.40 6.58 9.05
CA GLN A 68 -3.47 8.02 8.84
C GLN A 68 -2.96 8.39 7.44
N LEU A 69 -3.75 9.18 6.72
CA LEU A 69 -3.36 9.73 5.42
C LEU A 69 -2.29 10.80 5.59
N ALA A 70 -1.06 10.49 5.27
CA ALA A 70 0.06 11.41 5.38
C ALA A 70 1.23 11.05 4.46
N VAL A 71 1.96 12.07 4.03
CA VAL A 71 3.19 11.91 3.23
C VAL A 71 4.42 11.52 4.06
N SER A 72 4.34 11.60 5.38
CA SER A 72 5.40 11.20 6.31
C SER A 72 5.58 9.68 6.39
N LEU A 73 6.58 9.22 7.12
CA LEU A 73 6.87 7.81 7.32
C LEU A 73 7.66 7.58 8.62
N GLY A 74 7.69 6.33 9.09
CA GLY A 74 8.57 5.91 10.17
C GLY A 74 8.13 6.32 11.58
N GLY A 75 6.89 6.79 11.74
CA GLY A 75 6.30 7.08 13.04
C GLY A 75 5.84 5.83 13.80
N VAL A 76 5.28 6.04 14.99
CA VAL A 76 4.64 4.98 15.78
C VAL A 76 3.25 4.65 15.25
N GLU A 77 2.62 5.59 14.59
CA GLU A 77 1.36 5.45 13.86
C GLU A 77 1.57 4.86 12.46
N THR A 78 0.59 4.11 11.98
CA THR A 78 0.57 3.64 10.60
C THR A 78 0.14 4.76 9.66
N LEU A 79 1.03 5.09 8.70
CA LEU A 79 0.82 6.13 7.71
C LEU A 79 0.63 5.51 6.33
N ILE A 80 -0.39 5.98 5.60
CA ILE A 80 -0.71 5.54 4.24
C ILE A 80 -0.68 6.72 3.27
N GLN A 81 -0.17 6.47 2.05
CA GLN A 81 -0.05 7.47 1.00
C GLN A 81 -0.30 6.86 -0.37
N HIS A 82 -0.97 7.61 -1.22
CA HIS A 82 -1.14 7.32 -2.65
C HIS A 82 -0.32 8.34 -3.47
N PRO A 83 0.90 8.03 -3.91
CA PRO A 83 1.79 8.98 -4.55
C PRO A 83 1.21 9.67 -5.79
N ALA A 84 0.47 8.94 -6.61
CA ALA A 84 -0.09 9.45 -7.86
C ALA A 84 -1.08 10.61 -7.66
N SER A 85 -1.87 10.61 -6.59
CA SER A 85 -2.81 11.70 -6.27
C SER A 85 -2.29 12.70 -5.24
N MET A 86 -1.12 12.45 -4.65
CA MET A 86 -0.55 13.27 -3.57
C MET A 86 0.81 13.86 -3.97
N THR A 87 1.90 13.25 -3.51
CA THR A 87 3.26 13.83 -3.64
C THR A 87 3.77 13.96 -5.08
N HIS A 88 3.34 13.10 -5.99
CA HIS A 88 3.81 13.04 -7.38
C HIS A 88 2.75 13.48 -8.39
N PHE A 89 1.66 14.08 -7.93
CA PHE A 89 0.59 14.57 -8.80
C PHE A 89 1.09 15.62 -9.80
N SER A 90 1.86 16.60 -9.33
CA SER A 90 2.38 17.71 -10.16
C SER A 90 3.45 17.30 -11.17
N MET A 91 4.06 16.13 -11.02
CA MET A 91 5.09 15.61 -11.92
C MET A 91 4.54 15.24 -13.32
N GLY A 92 3.24 14.99 -13.41
CA GLY A 92 2.59 14.48 -14.61
C GLY A 92 2.71 12.95 -14.76
N LYS A 93 1.76 12.36 -15.48
CA LYS A 93 1.61 10.90 -15.57
C LYS A 93 2.83 10.22 -16.21
N GLU A 94 3.33 10.76 -17.31
CA GLU A 94 4.45 10.17 -18.05
C GLU A 94 5.74 10.11 -17.22
N ALA A 95 6.14 11.23 -16.62
CA ALA A 95 7.32 11.30 -15.77
C ALA A 95 7.19 10.40 -14.52
N ARG A 96 6.01 10.35 -13.94
CA ARG A 96 5.71 9.51 -12.78
C ARG A 96 5.83 8.01 -13.11
N LEU A 97 5.26 7.57 -14.23
CA LEU A 97 5.37 6.19 -14.70
C LEU A 97 6.81 5.81 -15.05
N ALA A 98 7.56 6.71 -15.68
CA ALA A 98 8.99 6.51 -15.95
C ALA A 98 9.80 6.34 -14.64
N GLY A 99 9.40 6.99 -13.56
CA GLY A 99 9.95 6.80 -12.21
C GLY A 99 9.45 5.54 -11.47
N GLY A 100 8.61 4.71 -12.11
CA GLY A 100 8.06 3.49 -11.51
C GLY A 100 6.91 3.71 -10.52
N ILE A 101 6.31 4.91 -10.53
CA ILE A 101 5.16 5.25 -9.69
C ILE A 101 3.90 5.15 -10.54
N THR A 102 3.23 4.03 -10.43
CA THR A 102 2.00 3.70 -11.17
C THR A 102 0.78 4.42 -10.61
N ASP A 103 -0.34 4.32 -11.35
CA ASP A 103 -1.60 4.93 -10.94
C ASP A 103 -2.21 4.30 -9.67
N GLY A 104 -1.94 3.02 -9.43
CA GLY A 104 -2.47 2.28 -8.27
C GLY A 104 -1.48 2.09 -7.12
N LEU A 105 -0.26 2.67 -7.20
CA LEU A 105 0.75 2.48 -6.16
C LEU A 105 0.34 3.11 -4.84
N VAL A 106 0.34 2.31 -3.79
CA VAL A 106 0.10 2.73 -2.40
C VAL A 106 1.33 2.43 -1.55
N ARG A 107 1.72 3.37 -0.70
CA ARG A 107 2.79 3.21 0.28
C ARG A 107 2.22 3.17 1.69
N LEU A 108 2.57 2.12 2.44
CA LEU A 108 2.20 1.93 3.84
C LEU A 108 3.45 1.95 4.71
N SER A 109 3.52 2.88 5.66
CA SER A 109 4.52 2.91 6.73
C SER A 109 3.87 2.36 8.00
N VAL A 110 4.10 1.08 8.28
CA VAL A 110 3.41 0.36 9.35
C VAL A 110 3.95 0.78 10.72
N GLY A 111 3.06 1.19 11.61
CA GLY A 111 3.32 1.58 12.99
C GLY A 111 3.29 0.40 13.97
N ILE A 112 2.93 0.70 15.22
CA ILE A 112 2.93 -0.27 16.33
C ILE A 112 1.53 -0.68 16.80
N GLU A 113 0.50 -0.31 16.06
CA GLU A 113 -0.89 -0.70 16.33
C GLU A 113 -1.05 -2.22 16.25
N LYS A 114 -2.13 -2.72 16.83
CA LYS A 114 -2.46 -4.15 16.73
C LYS A 114 -2.69 -4.54 15.26
N VAL A 115 -2.02 -5.59 14.82
CA VAL A 115 -2.03 -6.01 13.40
C VAL A 115 -3.43 -6.36 12.88
N ASP A 116 -4.26 -6.99 13.71
CA ASP A 116 -5.62 -7.35 13.32
C ASP A 116 -6.49 -6.11 13.07
N ASP A 117 -6.28 -5.03 13.83
CA ASP A 117 -7.00 -3.76 13.67
C ASP A 117 -6.55 -3.04 12.39
N LEU A 118 -5.26 -3.08 12.05
CA LEU A 118 -4.73 -2.57 10.78
C LEU A 118 -5.29 -3.34 9.58
N ILE A 119 -5.35 -4.67 9.67
CA ILE A 119 -5.93 -5.51 8.62
C ILE A 119 -7.42 -5.20 8.45
N ALA A 120 -8.17 -5.07 9.54
CA ALA A 120 -9.59 -4.72 9.49
C ALA A 120 -9.84 -3.34 8.85
N ASP A 121 -8.98 -2.35 9.15
CA ASP A 121 -9.07 -1.02 8.54
C ASP A 121 -8.81 -1.06 7.03
N LEU A 122 -7.77 -1.77 6.61
CA LEU A 122 -7.46 -1.94 5.19
C LEU A 122 -8.53 -2.74 4.44
N GLU A 123 -9.09 -3.78 5.07
CA GLU A 123 -10.16 -4.62 4.50
C GLU A 123 -11.40 -3.78 4.21
N GLN A 124 -11.91 -3.04 5.20
CA GLN A 124 -13.10 -2.22 5.01
C GLN A 124 -12.87 -1.12 3.96
N ALA A 125 -11.65 -0.57 3.87
CA ALA A 125 -11.32 0.44 2.88
C ALA A 125 -11.23 -0.15 1.45
N LEU A 126 -10.67 -1.34 1.28
CA LEU A 126 -10.64 -2.06 0.00
C LEU A 126 -12.02 -2.56 -0.44
N GLU A 127 -12.91 -2.91 0.50
CA GLU A 127 -14.32 -3.21 0.15
C GLU A 127 -15.04 -1.98 -0.43
N LYS A 128 -14.73 -0.76 0.03
CA LYS A 128 -15.25 0.47 -0.59
C LYS A 128 -14.76 0.66 -2.03
N VAL A 129 -13.52 0.30 -2.32
CA VAL A 129 -13.00 0.30 -3.69
C VAL A 129 -13.79 -0.68 -4.56
N LYS A 130 -14.01 -1.89 -4.06
CA LYS A 130 -14.76 -2.94 -4.78
C LYS A 130 -16.22 -2.54 -5.04
N GLU A 131 -16.90 -1.97 -4.04
CA GLU A 131 -18.26 -1.44 -4.19
C GLU A 131 -18.34 -0.40 -5.30
N ALA A 132 -17.37 0.51 -5.40
CA ALA A 132 -17.32 1.54 -6.43
C ALA A 132 -17.12 0.94 -7.84
N HIS A 133 -16.24 -0.05 -8.00
CA HIS A 133 -16.05 -0.75 -9.28
C HIS A 133 -17.31 -1.46 -9.77
N LEU A 134 -18.07 -2.11 -8.88
CA LEU A 134 -19.32 -2.78 -9.23
C LEU A 134 -20.40 -1.81 -9.73
N VAL A 135 -20.40 -0.56 -9.24
CA VAL A 135 -21.32 0.47 -9.72
C VAL A 135 -20.96 0.93 -11.13
N GLU A 136 -19.67 1.07 -11.47
CA GLU A 136 -19.21 1.47 -12.79
C GLU A 136 -19.50 0.41 -13.87
N GLU A 137 -19.43 -0.88 -13.52
CA GLU A 137 -19.73 -1.98 -14.45
C GLU A 137 -21.25 -2.14 -14.73
N THR A 138 -22.12 -1.52 -13.95
CA THR A 138 -23.57 -1.67 -14.04
C THR A 138 -24.25 -0.50 -14.76
N VAL A 139 -23.52 0.52 -15.19
CA VAL A 139 -24.00 1.71 -15.92
C VAL A 139 -23.54 1.67 -17.36
#